data_ebc7619b425a0f0d8de324c2e8857061
#
_entry.id   ebc7619b425a0f0d8de324c2e8857061
#
_cell.length_a   1.000
_cell.length_b   1.000
_cell.length_c   1.000
_cell.angle_alpha   90.00
_cell.angle_beta   90.00
_cell.angle_gamma   90.00
#
_symmetry.space_group_name_H-M   'P 1'
#
loop_
_entity.id
_entity.type
_entity.pdbx_description
1 polymer ?
#
loop_
_entity_poly.entity_id
_entity_poly.type
_entity_poly.pdbx_seq_one_letter_code
_entity_poly.pdbx_strand_id
1 'polypeptide(L)'
;MKTKLLFLALIFSSMCFSQLDDKFYQPGKTMKPIENMEYTEFSLPVENDTVTGIFIKSAVKPKATVLFFHGLGGNVSSYTFMTKPLAEAGYQVLMIDFRGYGKSTGTPTHQNIQKDGQKFLEYALSLPETKGKPVIIYGASMGSQIAAHLAKNNAKVVDLLILDGAMSSHADIASHFSPENAAMIQMIPFPYSSKEDIKTLTMPKIFIHSAGDKTIPMAQGQTNFNNAPEPKKFITYEGGHLEGMVKNQTEIISNIDELIIKK
;
A
#
# COMPACT_ATOMS: atom_id res chain seq x y z
N MET A 1 36.18 -19.12 19.15
CA MET A 1 36.07 -19.13 17.67
C MET A 1 34.61 -19.23 17.17
N LYS A 2 33.74 -20.06 17.77
CA LYS A 2 32.34 -20.23 17.32
C LYS A 2 31.49 -18.95 17.39
N THR A 3 31.67 -18.09 18.39
CA THR A 3 30.91 -16.84 18.57
C THR A 3 31.26 -15.76 17.54
N LYS A 4 32.52 -15.69 17.07
CA LYS A 4 32.92 -14.73 16.02
C LYS A 4 32.41 -15.12 14.64
N LEU A 5 32.26 -16.43 14.37
CA LEU A 5 31.70 -16.94 13.12
C LEU A 5 30.19 -16.65 13.02
N LEU A 6 29.46 -16.72 14.15
CA LEU A 6 28.03 -16.42 14.18
C LEU A 6 27.76 -14.92 13.95
N PHE A 7 28.62 -14.04 14.49
CA PHE A 7 28.51 -12.60 14.28
C PHE A 7 28.83 -12.19 12.82
N LEU A 8 29.82 -12.83 12.20
CA LEU A 8 30.16 -12.61 10.78
C LEU A 8 29.04 -13.11 9.85
N ALA A 9 28.42 -14.25 10.15
CA ALA A 9 27.29 -14.78 9.38
C ALA A 9 26.04 -13.88 9.47
N LEU A 10 25.76 -13.27 10.64
CA LEU A 10 24.68 -12.31 10.82
C LEU A 10 24.93 -10.99 10.06
N ILE A 11 26.17 -10.48 10.05
CA ILE A 11 26.53 -9.27 9.28
C ILE A 11 26.48 -9.55 7.78
N PHE A 12 26.93 -10.73 7.34
CA PHE A 12 26.87 -11.11 5.92
C PHE A 12 25.43 -11.32 5.43
N SER A 13 24.55 -11.87 6.27
CA SER A 13 23.13 -11.99 5.96
C SER A 13 22.45 -10.60 5.84
N SER A 14 22.70 -9.67 6.77
CA SER A 14 22.11 -8.33 6.72
C SER A 14 22.59 -7.51 5.51
N MET A 15 23.85 -7.65 5.07
CA MET A 15 24.36 -7.00 3.86
C MET A 15 23.76 -7.57 2.57
N CYS A 16 23.53 -8.89 2.50
CA CYS A 16 22.83 -9.51 1.35
C CYS A 16 21.36 -9.07 1.25
N PHE A 17 20.68 -8.83 2.36
CA PHE A 17 19.28 -8.41 2.36
C PHE A 17 19.12 -6.98 1.87
N SER A 18 20.00 -6.04 2.24
CA SER A 18 19.91 -4.65 1.78
C SER A 18 20.13 -4.52 0.26
N GLN A 19 20.90 -5.42 -0.35
CA GLN A 19 21.14 -5.43 -1.81
C GLN A 19 19.94 -5.97 -2.62
N LEU A 20 19.02 -6.70 -1.99
CA LEU A 20 17.80 -7.16 -2.65
C LEU A 20 16.69 -6.11 -2.60
N ASP A 21 16.66 -5.26 -1.58
CA ASP A 21 15.67 -4.19 -1.43
C ASP A 21 15.69 -3.25 -2.64
N ASP A 22 16.87 -2.87 -3.16
CA ASP A 22 17.01 -1.98 -4.32
C ASP A 22 16.33 -2.52 -5.60
N LYS A 23 16.08 -3.83 -5.67
CA LYS A 23 15.39 -4.47 -6.80
C LYS A 23 13.86 -4.38 -6.70
N PHE A 24 13.35 -4.16 -5.49
CA PHE A 24 11.92 -4.07 -5.21
C PHE A 24 11.38 -2.64 -5.20
N TYR A 25 12.24 -1.63 -5.37
CA TYR A 25 11.84 -0.23 -5.31
C TYR A 25 12.38 0.55 -6.49
N GLN A 26 11.52 1.34 -7.13
CA GLN A 26 11.84 2.16 -8.30
C GLN A 26 11.39 3.61 -8.07
N PRO A 27 12.04 4.35 -7.16
CA PRO A 27 11.60 5.66 -6.75
C PRO A 27 11.68 6.68 -7.90
N GLY A 28 10.56 7.26 -8.27
CA GLY A 28 10.49 8.42 -9.14
C GLY A 28 10.59 9.72 -8.34
N LYS A 29 11.61 10.55 -8.63
CA LYS A 29 11.80 11.84 -7.96
C LYS A 29 11.02 12.99 -8.59
N THR A 30 10.74 12.90 -9.88
CA THR A 30 10.07 13.98 -10.62
C THR A 30 8.58 13.95 -10.36
N MET A 31 8.08 15.02 -9.72
CA MET A 31 6.64 15.21 -9.53
C MET A 31 5.99 15.62 -10.85
N LYS A 32 4.88 14.96 -11.19
CA LYS A 32 4.00 15.39 -12.29
C LYS A 32 3.09 16.52 -11.81
N PRO A 33 2.65 17.43 -12.70
CA PRO A 33 1.60 18.39 -12.34
C PRO A 33 0.35 17.67 -11.82
N ILE A 34 -0.19 18.16 -10.70
CA ILE A 34 -1.46 17.69 -10.14
C ILE A 34 -2.51 18.75 -10.48
N GLU A 35 -3.35 18.42 -11.46
CA GLU A 35 -4.29 19.38 -12.03
C GLU A 35 -5.73 19.08 -11.56
N ASN A 36 -6.54 20.16 -11.48
CA ASN A 36 -7.97 20.08 -11.15
C ASN A 36 -8.26 19.35 -9.82
N MET A 37 -7.44 19.61 -8.81
CA MET A 37 -7.53 19.01 -7.49
C MET A 37 -6.93 19.94 -6.44
N GLU A 38 -7.69 20.26 -5.39
CA GLU A 38 -7.16 21.02 -4.25
C GLU A 38 -6.43 20.06 -3.30
N TYR A 39 -5.16 20.36 -3.02
CA TYR A 39 -4.35 19.57 -2.09
C TYR A 39 -3.39 20.45 -1.30
N THR A 40 -2.93 19.94 -0.18
CA THR A 40 -1.84 20.51 0.60
C THR A 40 -0.73 19.49 0.75
N GLU A 41 0.53 19.96 0.71
CA GLU A 41 1.68 19.08 0.99
C GLU A 41 1.92 18.99 2.49
N PHE A 42 2.44 17.84 2.94
CA PHE A 42 2.92 17.66 4.31
C PHE A 42 4.30 17.01 4.32
N SER A 43 5.02 17.18 5.43
CA SER A 43 6.31 16.56 5.68
C SER A 43 6.34 15.98 7.08
N LEU A 44 6.83 14.75 7.20
CA LEU A 44 6.91 14.01 8.46
C LEU A 44 8.36 13.62 8.74
N PRO A 45 8.92 13.99 9.88
CA PRO A 45 10.20 13.46 10.30
C PRO A 45 10.04 11.98 10.69
N VAL A 46 10.88 11.12 10.10
CA VAL A 46 10.95 9.70 10.40
C VAL A 46 12.41 9.30 10.58
N GLU A 47 12.82 9.09 11.81
CA GLU A 47 14.22 8.87 12.20
C GLU A 47 15.12 10.05 11.72
N ASN A 48 16.09 9.82 10.85
CA ASN A 48 16.98 10.84 10.28
C ASN A 48 16.52 11.39 8.94
N ASP A 49 15.36 10.93 8.46
CA ASP A 49 14.81 11.25 7.14
C ASP A 49 13.53 12.08 7.25
N THR A 50 13.10 12.61 6.11
CA THR A 50 11.82 13.29 5.96
C THR A 50 10.99 12.55 4.92
N VAL A 51 9.81 12.12 5.32
CA VAL A 51 8.81 11.54 4.43
C VAL A 51 7.80 12.61 4.09
N THR A 52 7.46 12.74 2.82
CA THR A 52 6.52 13.75 2.32
C THR A 52 5.26 13.12 1.76
N GLY A 53 4.24 13.91 1.55
CA GLY A 53 3.01 13.45 0.93
C GLY A 53 2.07 14.59 0.62
N ILE A 54 0.88 14.25 0.15
CA ILE A 54 -0.18 15.20 -0.15
C ILE A 54 -1.46 14.83 0.58
N PHE A 55 -2.20 15.84 1.00
CA PHE A 55 -3.54 15.72 1.53
C PHE A 55 -4.53 16.36 0.57
N ILE A 56 -5.34 15.55 -0.09
CA ILE A 56 -6.42 15.95 -0.98
C ILE A 56 -7.68 16.09 -0.15
N LYS A 57 -8.21 17.32 -0.06
CA LYS A 57 -9.43 17.60 0.68
C LYS A 57 -10.65 17.25 -0.15
N SER A 58 -11.67 16.73 0.50
CA SER A 58 -12.99 16.60 -0.14
C SER A 58 -13.64 17.99 -0.30
N ALA A 59 -14.27 18.22 -1.44
CA ALA A 59 -15.05 19.44 -1.68
C ALA A 59 -16.35 19.54 -0.84
N VAL A 60 -16.76 18.44 -0.23
CA VAL A 60 -17.95 18.33 0.64
C VAL A 60 -17.53 17.76 2.00
N LYS A 61 -18.48 17.67 2.95
CA LYS A 61 -18.21 17.01 4.25
C LYS A 61 -17.69 15.60 4.01
N PRO A 62 -16.46 15.27 4.45
CA PRO A 62 -15.85 13.99 4.14
C PRO A 62 -16.60 12.80 4.75
N LYS A 63 -16.84 11.76 3.95
CA LYS A 63 -17.44 10.49 4.37
C LYS A 63 -16.45 9.67 5.23
N ALA A 64 -15.18 9.64 4.82
CA ALA A 64 -14.11 8.93 5.49
C ALA A 64 -12.75 9.52 5.11
N THR A 65 -11.69 9.06 5.79
CA THR A 65 -10.29 9.37 5.46
C THR A 65 -9.64 8.15 4.82
N VAL A 66 -9.09 8.32 3.63
CA VAL A 66 -8.34 7.29 2.90
C VAL A 66 -6.85 7.56 3.06
N LEU A 67 -6.10 6.57 3.54
CA LEU A 67 -4.65 6.56 3.54
C LEU A 67 -4.18 5.71 2.36
N PHE A 68 -3.59 6.35 1.37
CA PHE A 68 -3.20 5.71 0.12
C PHE A 68 -1.70 5.42 0.09
N PHE A 69 -1.38 4.15 -0.19
CA PHE A 69 -0.03 3.62 -0.35
C PHE A 69 0.21 3.23 -1.79
N HIS A 70 1.13 3.93 -2.46
CA HIS A 70 1.39 3.78 -3.90
C HIS A 70 2.17 2.50 -4.23
N GLY A 71 2.23 2.17 -5.52
CA GLY A 71 2.96 1.03 -6.06
C GLY A 71 4.48 1.24 -6.17
N LEU A 72 5.12 0.36 -6.94
CA LEU A 72 6.56 0.24 -7.06
C LEU A 72 7.24 1.48 -7.66
N GLY A 73 6.70 2.05 -8.72
CA GLY A 73 7.32 3.12 -9.49
C GLY A 73 6.65 4.47 -9.32
N GLY A 74 7.34 5.55 -9.70
CA GLY A 74 6.79 6.92 -9.65
C GLY A 74 6.80 7.52 -8.25
N ASN A 75 5.76 8.25 -7.91
CA ASN A 75 5.51 8.92 -6.62
C ASN A 75 4.02 9.28 -6.52
N VAL A 76 3.57 9.92 -5.44
CA VAL A 76 2.14 10.26 -5.24
C VAL A 76 1.49 10.94 -6.44
N SER A 77 2.19 11.81 -7.16
CA SER A 77 1.63 12.48 -8.36
C SER A 77 1.32 11.53 -9.51
N SER A 78 1.95 10.36 -9.53
CA SER A 78 1.71 9.32 -10.55
C SER A 78 0.43 8.53 -10.31
N TYR A 79 -0.16 8.61 -9.11
CA TYR A 79 -1.32 7.83 -8.68
C TYR A 79 -2.58 8.67 -8.47
N THR A 80 -2.55 9.94 -8.84
CA THR A 80 -3.72 10.84 -8.70
C THR A 80 -4.93 10.38 -9.49
N PHE A 81 -4.74 9.62 -10.57
CA PHE A 81 -5.84 9.00 -11.34
C PHE A 81 -6.67 7.99 -10.52
N MET A 82 -6.07 7.39 -9.48
CA MET A 82 -6.78 6.50 -8.55
C MET A 82 -7.46 7.26 -7.41
N THR A 83 -6.86 8.37 -6.96
CA THR A 83 -7.29 9.07 -5.75
C THR A 83 -8.22 10.25 -6.00
N LYS A 84 -8.12 10.88 -7.19
CA LYS A 84 -9.05 11.94 -7.61
C LYS A 84 -10.50 11.47 -7.61
N PRO A 85 -10.87 10.31 -8.19
CA PRO A 85 -12.24 9.80 -8.12
C PRO A 85 -12.74 9.58 -6.69
N LEU A 86 -11.88 9.21 -5.75
CA LEU A 86 -12.24 9.11 -4.33
C LEU A 86 -12.57 10.48 -3.74
N ALA A 87 -11.73 11.49 -4.02
CA ALA A 87 -11.97 12.85 -3.54
C ALA A 87 -13.27 13.45 -4.11
N GLU A 88 -13.54 13.23 -5.40
CA GLU A 88 -14.78 13.63 -6.07
C GLU A 88 -16.01 12.91 -5.50
N ALA A 89 -15.85 11.67 -5.04
CA ALA A 89 -16.91 10.90 -4.37
C ALA A 89 -17.13 11.29 -2.89
N GLY A 90 -16.39 12.27 -2.37
CA GLY A 90 -16.57 12.78 -1.01
C GLY A 90 -15.65 12.14 0.04
N TYR A 91 -14.55 11.53 -0.36
CA TYR A 91 -13.50 11.07 0.56
C TYR A 91 -12.40 12.12 0.67
N GLN A 92 -11.82 12.29 1.84
CA GLN A 92 -10.53 12.97 1.93
C GLN A 92 -9.41 11.93 1.82
N VAL A 93 -8.34 12.26 1.08
CA VAL A 93 -7.29 11.30 0.76
C VAL A 93 -5.92 11.83 1.16
N LEU A 94 -5.24 11.12 2.04
CA LEU A 94 -3.82 11.34 2.32
C LEU A 94 -3.00 10.33 1.52
N MET A 95 -1.97 10.81 0.83
CA MET A 95 -1.04 10.00 0.04
C MET A 95 0.37 10.24 0.54
N ILE A 96 1.15 9.18 0.72
CA ILE A 96 2.54 9.23 1.18
C ILE A 96 3.50 8.86 0.06
N ASP A 97 4.60 9.60 -0.07
CA ASP A 97 5.80 9.17 -0.77
C ASP A 97 6.73 8.48 0.23
N PHE A 98 6.96 7.18 0.09
CA PHE A 98 7.91 6.47 0.93
C PHE A 98 9.32 7.07 0.84
N ARG A 99 10.20 6.79 1.81
CA ARG A 99 11.61 7.19 1.72
C ARG A 99 12.18 6.89 0.34
N GLY A 100 12.93 7.86 -0.21
CA GLY A 100 13.47 7.76 -1.55
C GLY A 100 12.54 8.15 -2.69
N TYR A 101 11.23 8.20 -2.50
CA TYR A 101 10.24 8.59 -3.52
C TYR A 101 9.91 10.09 -3.47
N GLY A 102 9.49 10.66 -4.59
CA GLY A 102 9.06 12.05 -4.69
C GLY A 102 10.04 13.03 -4.04
N LYS A 103 9.53 13.81 -3.08
CA LYS A 103 10.32 14.76 -2.28
C LYS A 103 10.88 14.14 -0.99
N SER A 104 10.56 12.89 -0.67
CA SER A 104 11.06 12.19 0.52
C SER A 104 12.55 11.92 0.43
N THR A 105 13.27 12.04 1.57
CA THR A 105 14.70 11.72 1.67
C THR A 105 14.90 10.24 1.98
N GLY A 106 16.15 9.82 2.15
CA GLY A 106 16.51 8.45 2.55
C GLY A 106 16.41 7.42 1.43
N THR A 107 16.41 6.14 1.83
CA THR A 107 16.42 4.99 0.92
C THR A 107 15.25 4.06 1.24
N PRO A 108 14.49 3.60 0.23
CA PRO A 108 13.42 2.65 0.44
C PRO A 108 14.00 1.27 0.75
N THR A 109 13.60 0.71 1.87
CA THR A 109 13.83 -0.70 2.25
C THR A 109 12.52 -1.23 2.82
N HIS A 110 12.33 -2.55 2.86
CA HIS A 110 11.13 -3.14 3.45
C HIS A 110 10.89 -2.64 4.88
N GLN A 111 11.95 -2.54 5.69
CA GLN A 111 11.87 -2.04 7.06
C GLN A 111 11.54 -0.55 7.12
N ASN A 112 12.17 0.26 6.26
CA ASN A 112 11.94 1.69 6.23
C ASN A 112 10.50 2.02 5.82
N ILE A 113 9.97 1.35 4.78
CA ILE A 113 8.59 1.53 4.33
C ILE A 113 7.58 1.14 5.43
N GLN A 114 7.87 0.12 6.22
CA GLN A 114 7.04 -0.23 7.37
C GLN A 114 6.98 0.91 8.40
N LYS A 115 8.13 1.51 8.73
CA LYS A 115 8.20 2.65 9.66
C LYS A 115 7.52 3.90 9.09
N ASP A 116 7.73 4.17 7.81
CA ASP A 116 7.09 5.28 7.10
C ASP A 116 5.57 5.15 7.14
N GLY A 117 5.06 3.97 6.84
CA GLY A 117 3.63 3.68 6.88
C GLY A 117 3.02 3.82 8.28
N GLN A 118 3.71 3.33 9.31
CA GLN A 118 3.24 3.48 10.70
C GLN A 118 3.22 4.96 11.12
N LYS A 119 4.28 5.72 10.79
CA LYS A 119 4.35 7.16 11.10
C LYS A 119 3.28 7.95 10.35
N PHE A 120 3.01 7.58 9.11
CA PHE A 120 1.95 8.19 8.31
C PHE A 120 0.55 7.93 8.88
N LEU A 121 0.26 6.71 9.33
CA LEU A 121 -0.99 6.40 10.02
C LEU A 121 -1.15 7.23 11.31
N GLU A 122 -0.11 7.30 12.13
CA GLU A 122 -0.11 8.12 13.37
C GLU A 122 -0.38 9.59 13.06
N TYR A 123 0.27 10.13 12.04
CA TYR A 123 0.04 11.50 11.57
C TYR A 123 -1.42 11.70 11.14
N ALA A 124 -1.94 10.83 10.27
CA ALA A 124 -3.31 10.93 9.80
C ALA A 124 -4.32 10.90 10.95
N LEU A 125 -4.12 10.03 11.94
CA LEU A 125 -4.98 9.94 13.14
C LEU A 125 -4.88 11.17 14.06
N SER A 126 -3.76 11.90 14.01
CA SER A 126 -3.57 13.13 14.80
C SER A 126 -4.28 14.36 14.21
N LEU A 127 -4.66 14.31 12.92
CA LEU A 127 -5.30 15.43 12.24
C LEU A 127 -6.74 15.64 12.74
N PRO A 128 -7.14 16.90 13.01
CA PRO A 128 -8.53 17.24 13.33
C PRO A 128 -9.52 16.78 12.25
N GLU A 129 -9.10 16.81 11.00
CA GLU A 129 -9.87 16.41 9.82
C GLU A 129 -10.22 14.92 9.82
N THR A 130 -9.42 14.06 10.43
CA THR A 130 -9.65 12.61 10.52
C THR A 130 -10.52 12.23 11.73
N LYS A 131 -10.54 13.08 12.76
CA LYS A 131 -11.21 12.78 14.01
C LYS A 131 -12.69 12.46 13.81
N GLY A 132 -13.11 11.30 14.34
CA GLY A 132 -14.51 10.84 14.28
C GLY A 132 -14.98 10.40 12.90
N LYS A 133 -14.07 10.15 11.96
CA LYS A 133 -14.34 9.59 10.64
C LYS A 133 -13.79 8.19 10.50
N PRO A 134 -14.44 7.33 9.70
CA PRO A 134 -13.84 6.04 9.33
C PRO A 134 -12.47 6.21 8.67
N VAL A 135 -11.55 5.31 8.97
CA VAL A 135 -10.21 5.26 8.39
C VAL A 135 -10.11 4.07 7.43
N ILE A 136 -9.79 4.37 6.19
CA ILE A 136 -9.61 3.41 5.11
C ILE A 136 -8.14 3.33 4.77
N ILE A 137 -7.56 2.14 4.77
CA ILE A 137 -6.23 1.91 4.21
C ILE A 137 -6.38 1.38 2.79
N TYR A 138 -5.76 2.04 1.83
CA TYR A 138 -5.79 1.68 0.42
C TYR A 138 -4.36 1.40 -0.07
N GLY A 139 -4.06 0.16 -0.42
CA GLY A 139 -2.78 -0.25 -0.99
C GLY A 139 -2.88 -0.62 -2.46
N ALA A 140 -2.12 0.08 -3.31
CA ALA A 140 -2.04 -0.17 -4.74
C ALA A 140 -0.78 -0.97 -5.09
N SER A 141 -0.93 -2.11 -5.80
CA SER A 141 0.20 -2.94 -6.25
C SER A 141 1.14 -3.31 -5.10
N MET A 142 2.41 -2.92 -5.16
CA MET A 142 3.38 -3.09 -4.07
C MET A 142 2.88 -2.48 -2.74
N GLY A 143 2.18 -1.34 -2.78
CA GLY A 143 1.59 -0.70 -1.60
C GLY A 143 0.61 -1.59 -0.84
N SER A 144 0.07 -2.65 -1.48
CA SER A 144 -0.80 -3.63 -0.84
C SER A 144 -0.11 -4.40 0.29
N GLN A 145 1.21 -4.61 0.18
CA GLN A 145 1.98 -5.33 1.19
C GLN A 145 2.02 -4.55 2.51
N ILE A 146 2.36 -3.28 2.44
CA ILE A 146 2.40 -2.42 3.63
C ILE A 146 1.00 -2.11 4.15
N ALA A 147 0.01 -1.95 3.27
CA ALA A 147 -1.38 -1.71 3.65
C ALA A 147 -1.96 -2.85 4.49
N ALA A 148 -1.78 -4.11 4.08
CA ALA A 148 -2.21 -5.28 4.84
C ALA A 148 -1.48 -5.40 6.18
N HIS A 149 -0.17 -5.16 6.20
CA HIS A 149 0.64 -5.20 7.41
C HIS A 149 0.23 -4.14 8.44
N LEU A 150 0.01 -2.91 8.00
CA LEU A 150 -0.48 -1.83 8.86
C LEU A 150 -1.88 -2.10 9.39
N ALA A 151 -2.79 -2.58 8.54
CA ALA A 151 -4.14 -2.93 8.96
C ALA A 151 -4.13 -4.01 10.05
N LYS A 152 -3.24 -5.01 9.95
CA LYS A 152 -3.06 -6.04 10.97
C LYS A 152 -2.59 -5.47 12.30
N ASN A 153 -1.56 -4.63 12.26
CA ASN A 153 -0.96 -4.07 13.48
C ASN A 153 -1.84 -2.99 14.13
N ASN A 154 -2.79 -2.41 13.38
CA ASN A 154 -3.63 -1.30 13.78
C ASN A 154 -5.14 -1.60 13.62
N ALA A 155 -5.55 -2.85 13.75
CA ALA A 155 -6.92 -3.31 13.45
C ALA A 155 -8.03 -2.57 14.22
N LYS A 156 -7.72 -1.95 15.36
CA LYS A 156 -8.68 -1.19 16.18
C LYS A 156 -9.07 0.17 15.58
N VAL A 157 -8.24 0.72 14.71
CA VAL A 157 -8.42 2.07 14.15
C VAL A 157 -8.63 2.07 12.64
N VAL A 158 -8.58 0.90 12.01
CA VAL A 158 -8.82 0.72 10.57
C VAL A 158 -10.22 0.16 10.36
N ASP A 159 -11.03 0.89 9.61
CA ASP A 159 -12.42 0.55 9.35
C ASP A 159 -12.63 -0.26 8.07
N LEU A 160 -11.77 -0.08 7.07
CA LEU A 160 -11.81 -0.78 5.79
C LEU A 160 -10.40 -0.91 5.22
N LEU A 161 -10.07 -2.07 4.66
CA LEU A 161 -8.86 -2.29 3.88
C LEU A 161 -9.20 -2.50 2.40
N ILE A 162 -8.52 -1.77 1.51
CA ILE A 162 -8.64 -1.91 0.06
C ILE A 162 -7.29 -2.32 -0.50
N LEU A 163 -7.26 -3.41 -1.25
CA LEU A 163 -6.07 -3.92 -1.94
C LEU A 163 -6.35 -3.97 -3.45
N ASP A 164 -5.68 -3.12 -4.22
CA ASP A 164 -5.88 -2.98 -5.66
C ASP A 164 -4.64 -3.46 -6.44
N GLY A 165 -4.82 -4.38 -7.39
CA GLY A 165 -3.73 -4.99 -8.14
C GLY A 165 -2.71 -5.67 -7.23
N ALA A 166 -3.16 -6.31 -6.15
CA ALA A 166 -2.32 -6.69 -5.02
C ALA A 166 -1.44 -7.92 -5.30
N MET A 167 -0.17 -7.84 -4.90
CA MET A 167 0.70 -9.01 -4.75
C MET A 167 0.26 -9.85 -3.53
N SER A 168 0.42 -11.17 -3.59
CA SER A 168 0.24 -12.04 -2.42
C SER A 168 1.44 -11.93 -1.46
N SER A 169 2.66 -11.89 -1.99
CA SER A 169 3.89 -11.57 -1.26
C SER A 169 4.98 -11.10 -2.21
N HIS A 170 6.03 -10.50 -1.66
CA HIS A 170 7.26 -10.20 -2.43
C HIS A 170 7.89 -11.47 -3.01
N ALA A 171 7.92 -12.56 -2.22
CA ALA A 171 8.46 -13.83 -2.69
C ALA A 171 7.65 -14.43 -3.85
N ASP A 172 6.32 -14.37 -3.78
CA ASP A 172 5.47 -14.95 -4.83
C ASP A 172 5.59 -14.21 -6.16
N ILE A 173 5.61 -12.87 -6.12
CA ILE A 173 5.76 -12.10 -7.36
C ILE A 173 7.17 -12.24 -7.95
N ALA A 174 8.21 -12.24 -7.12
CA ALA A 174 9.58 -12.45 -7.58
C ALA A 174 9.76 -13.86 -8.16
N SER A 175 9.17 -14.88 -7.54
CA SER A 175 9.19 -16.26 -8.06
C SER A 175 8.43 -16.39 -9.38
N HIS A 176 7.37 -15.60 -9.58
CA HIS A 176 6.64 -15.57 -10.86
C HIS A 176 7.51 -15.06 -12.01
N PHE A 177 8.29 -14.00 -11.77
CA PHE A 177 9.18 -13.43 -12.79
C PHE A 177 10.53 -14.14 -12.92
N SER A 178 10.90 -15.00 -11.97
CA SER A 178 12.14 -15.77 -11.94
C SER A 178 11.87 -17.21 -11.48
N PRO A 179 11.12 -18.00 -12.28
CA PRO A 179 10.68 -19.33 -11.86
C PRO A 179 11.86 -20.30 -11.64
N GLU A 180 12.96 -20.11 -12.35
CA GLU A 180 14.20 -20.89 -12.17
C GLU A 180 14.84 -20.69 -10.78
N ASN A 181 14.59 -19.55 -10.13
CA ASN A 181 15.10 -19.21 -8.80
C ASN A 181 14.02 -19.30 -7.70
N ALA A 182 12.82 -19.75 -8.03
CA ALA A 182 11.66 -19.69 -7.13
C ALA A 182 11.92 -20.35 -5.76
N ALA A 183 12.57 -21.53 -5.74
CA ALA A 183 12.87 -22.23 -4.49
C ALA A 183 13.78 -21.39 -3.56
N MET A 184 14.77 -20.72 -4.12
CA MET A 184 15.68 -19.85 -3.36
C MET A 184 14.96 -18.58 -2.88
N ILE A 185 14.16 -17.96 -3.75
CA ILE A 185 13.40 -16.73 -3.43
C ILE A 185 12.42 -16.98 -2.28
N GLN A 186 11.75 -18.12 -2.26
CA GLN A 186 10.80 -18.50 -1.19
C GLN A 186 11.49 -18.71 0.18
N MET A 187 12.81 -18.87 0.21
CA MET A 187 13.58 -18.96 1.46
C MET A 187 13.99 -17.59 2.01
N ILE A 188 13.79 -16.49 1.26
CA ILE A 188 14.12 -15.14 1.71
C ILE A 188 13.10 -14.70 2.77
N PRO A 189 13.53 -14.32 3.99
CA PRO A 189 12.62 -13.87 5.05
C PRO A 189 12.22 -12.41 4.83
N PHE A 190 11.16 -12.17 4.07
CA PHE A 190 10.55 -10.84 3.98
C PHE A 190 9.84 -10.48 5.29
N PRO A 191 9.91 -9.21 5.75
CA PRO A 191 9.41 -8.82 7.07
C PRO A 191 7.87 -8.83 7.19
N TYR A 192 7.16 -8.83 6.07
CA TYR A 192 5.70 -8.89 5.99
C TYR A 192 5.24 -9.49 4.66
N SER A 193 4.01 -9.99 4.66
CA SER A 193 3.39 -10.63 3.50
C SER A 193 1.88 -10.46 3.57
N SER A 194 1.27 -9.85 2.56
CA SER A 194 -0.18 -9.58 2.57
C SER A 194 -0.99 -10.87 2.67
N LYS A 195 -0.59 -11.97 2.00
CA LYS A 195 -1.29 -13.27 2.08
C LYS A 195 -1.29 -13.88 3.49
N GLU A 196 -0.30 -13.55 4.32
CA GLU A 196 -0.22 -14.01 5.70
C GLU A 196 -0.90 -13.03 6.66
N ASP A 197 -0.64 -11.73 6.49
CA ASP A 197 -1.17 -10.68 7.36
C ASP A 197 -2.70 -10.58 7.27
N ILE A 198 -3.28 -10.86 6.08
CA ILE A 198 -4.72 -10.77 5.83
C ILE A 198 -5.55 -11.83 6.61
N LYS A 199 -4.95 -12.96 6.99
CA LYS A 199 -5.63 -14.09 7.63
C LYS A 199 -6.31 -13.75 8.96
N THR A 200 -5.85 -12.70 9.62
CA THR A 200 -6.33 -12.31 10.96
C THR A 200 -7.18 -11.04 10.95
N LEU A 201 -7.41 -10.43 9.77
CA LEU A 201 -8.14 -9.18 9.66
C LEU A 201 -9.65 -9.40 9.68
N THR A 202 -10.33 -8.83 10.66
CA THR A 202 -11.79 -8.95 10.83
C THR A 202 -12.56 -7.75 10.28
N MET A 203 -11.90 -6.58 10.02
CA MET A 203 -12.54 -5.46 9.36
C MET A 203 -12.95 -5.82 7.92
N PRO A 204 -13.92 -5.11 7.31
CA PRO A 204 -14.27 -5.25 5.90
C PRO A 204 -13.06 -5.09 4.98
N LYS A 205 -13.03 -5.84 3.89
CA LYS A 205 -11.97 -5.80 2.87
C LYS A 205 -12.54 -5.77 1.46
N ILE A 206 -11.94 -4.95 0.60
CA ILE A 206 -12.20 -4.93 -0.84
C ILE A 206 -10.92 -5.30 -1.56
N PHE A 207 -11.02 -6.27 -2.46
CA PHE A 207 -9.96 -6.63 -3.39
C PHE A 207 -10.39 -6.20 -4.78
N ILE A 208 -9.54 -5.41 -5.46
CA ILE A 208 -9.78 -4.92 -6.81
C ILE A 208 -8.69 -5.49 -7.69
N HIS A 209 -9.04 -6.12 -8.82
CA HIS A 209 -8.02 -6.69 -9.69
C HIS A 209 -8.49 -6.74 -11.15
N SER A 210 -7.61 -6.40 -12.08
CA SER A 210 -7.88 -6.59 -13.50
C SER A 210 -7.83 -8.07 -13.88
N ALA A 211 -8.81 -8.54 -14.64
CA ALA A 211 -8.80 -9.89 -15.21
C ALA A 211 -7.65 -10.10 -16.20
N GLY A 212 -7.23 -9.02 -16.88
CA GLY A 212 -6.13 -9.01 -17.86
C GLY A 212 -4.81 -8.46 -17.33
N ASP A 213 -4.60 -8.39 -16.01
CA ASP A 213 -3.38 -7.83 -15.43
C ASP A 213 -2.12 -8.62 -15.82
N LYS A 214 -1.24 -7.97 -16.59
CA LYS A 214 0.04 -8.54 -17.04
C LYS A 214 1.21 -8.18 -16.12
N THR A 215 0.99 -7.24 -15.17
CA THR A 215 2.00 -6.80 -14.21
C THR A 215 1.95 -7.64 -12.95
N ILE A 216 0.77 -7.78 -12.36
CA ILE A 216 0.53 -8.65 -11.21
C ILE A 216 -0.59 -9.63 -11.59
N PRO A 217 -0.29 -10.92 -11.82
CA PRO A 217 -1.31 -11.88 -12.19
C PRO A 217 -2.48 -11.90 -11.20
N MET A 218 -3.72 -11.94 -11.68
CA MET A 218 -4.93 -11.95 -10.84
C MET A 218 -4.91 -13.04 -9.76
N ALA A 219 -4.21 -14.16 -10.01
CA ALA A 219 -4.02 -15.22 -9.02
C ALA A 219 -3.37 -14.74 -7.72
N GLN A 220 -2.56 -13.68 -7.75
CA GLN A 220 -1.97 -13.07 -6.55
C GLN A 220 -3.06 -12.39 -5.68
N GLY A 221 -3.91 -11.58 -6.30
CA GLY A 221 -5.07 -10.97 -5.64
C GLY A 221 -6.06 -12.02 -5.11
N GLN A 222 -6.30 -13.07 -5.91
CA GLN A 222 -7.17 -14.19 -5.52
C GLN A 222 -6.62 -14.95 -4.31
N THR A 223 -5.29 -15.09 -4.20
CA THR A 223 -4.64 -15.70 -3.03
C THR A 223 -4.92 -14.88 -1.77
N ASN A 224 -4.78 -13.55 -1.83
CA ASN A 224 -5.13 -12.68 -0.71
C ASN A 224 -6.62 -12.81 -0.34
N PHE A 225 -7.50 -12.78 -1.34
CA PHE A 225 -8.95 -12.91 -1.12
C PHE A 225 -9.30 -14.24 -0.45
N ASN A 226 -8.76 -15.34 -0.93
CA ASN A 226 -9.05 -16.68 -0.38
C ASN A 226 -8.60 -16.81 1.08
N ASN A 227 -7.47 -16.19 1.44
CA ASN A 227 -6.92 -16.19 2.79
C ASN A 227 -7.65 -15.26 3.75
N ALA A 228 -8.35 -14.25 3.24
CA ALA A 228 -9.03 -13.26 4.05
C ALA A 228 -10.31 -13.84 4.69
N PRO A 229 -10.55 -13.63 6.00
CA PRO A 229 -11.88 -13.91 6.59
C PRO A 229 -12.94 -12.91 6.10
N GLU A 230 -14.21 -13.24 6.29
CA GLU A 230 -15.32 -12.31 6.05
C GLU A 230 -15.29 -11.11 7.05
N PRO A 231 -15.89 -9.96 6.72
CA PRO A 231 -16.52 -9.62 5.43
C PRO A 231 -15.48 -9.21 4.39
N LYS A 232 -15.70 -9.65 3.15
CA LYS A 232 -14.80 -9.35 2.02
C LYS A 232 -15.56 -9.29 0.69
N LYS A 233 -15.07 -8.48 -0.26
CA LYS A 233 -15.57 -8.40 -1.63
C LYS A 233 -14.40 -8.47 -2.62
N PHE A 234 -14.62 -9.14 -3.76
CA PHE A 234 -13.67 -9.16 -4.87
C PHE A 234 -14.31 -8.49 -6.09
N ILE A 235 -13.71 -7.42 -6.58
CA ILE A 235 -14.18 -6.64 -7.73
C ILE A 235 -13.19 -6.85 -8.86
N THR A 236 -13.68 -7.34 -10.00
CA THR A 236 -12.87 -7.49 -11.22
C THR A 236 -13.28 -6.48 -12.27
N TYR A 237 -12.35 -6.14 -13.14
CA TYR A 237 -12.59 -5.29 -14.30
C TYR A 237 -11.72 -5.73 -15.47
N GLU A 238 -12.11 -5.32 -16.68
CA GLU A 238 -11.30 -5.51 -17.89
C GLU A 238 -10.42 -4.28 -18.13
N GLY A 239 -9.10 -4.49 -18.24
CA GLY A 239 -8.16 -3.40 -18.45
C GLY A 239 -6.73 -3.76 -18.04
N GLY A 240 -5.88 -2.74 -17.90
CA GLY A 240 -4.51 -2.86 -17.43
C GLY A 240 -4.42 -2.86 -15.91
N HIS A 241 -3.17 -2.95 -15.43
CA HIS A 241 -2.84 -2.88 -14.01
C HIS A 241 -3.28 -1.54 -13.39
N LEU A 242 -4.01 -1.57 -12.26
CA LEU A 242 -4.50 -0.41 -11.50
C LEU A 242 -5.49 0.51 -12.23
N GLU A 243 -6.12 0.07 -13.31
CA GLU A 243 -7.13 0.87 -14.03
C GLU A 243 -8.54 0.79 -13.41
N GLY A 244 -8.72 0.12 -12.26
CA GLY A 244 -10.03 -0.09 -11.64
C GLY A 244 -10.82 1.20 -11.45
N MET A 245 -10.21 2.25 -10.87
CA MET A 245 -10.87 3.53 -10.65
C MET A 245 -11.20 4.30 -11.94
N VAL A 246 -10.59 3.93 -13.06
CA VAL A 246 -10.92 4.50 -14.39
C VAL A 246 -12.01 3.70 -15.09
N LYS A 247 -12.01 2.37 -14.94
CA LYS A 247 -12.88 1.45 -15.68
C LYS A 247 -14.16 1.08 -14.95
N ASN A 248 -14.11 1.04 -13.60
CA ASN A 248 -15.19 0.53 -12.76
C ASN A 248 -15.45 1.38 -11.51
N GLN A 249 -15.24 2.71 -11.63
CA GLN A 249 -15.35 3.67 -10.53
C GLN A 249 -16.66 3.55 -9.74
N THR A 250 -17.79 3.49 -10.44
CA THR A 250 -19.12 3.48 -9.82
C THR A 250 -19.31 2.28 -8.90
N GLU A 251 -18.93 1.08 -9.34
CA GLU A 251 -19.04 -0.12 -8.52
C GLU A 251 -18.09 -0.06 -7.33
N ILE A 252 -16.83 0.37 -7.55
CA ILE A 252 -15.83 0.47 -6.47
C ILE A 252 -16.32 1.43 -5.39
N ILE A 253 -16.72 2.66 -5.76
CA ILE A 253 -17.21 3.67 -4.81
C ILE A 253 -18.47 3.18 -4.08
N SER A 254 -19.43 2.57 -4.78
CA SER A 254 -20.63 2.02 -4.17
C SER A 254 -20.32 0.96 -3.11
N ASN A 255 -19.35 0.08 -3.37
CA ASN A 255 -18.92 -0.93 -2.41
C ASN A 255 -18.19 -0.34 -1.20
N ILE A 256 -17.39 0.73 -1.39
CA ILE A 256 -16.76 1.46 -0.29
C ILE A 256 -17.85 2.10 0.59
N ASP A 257 -18.81 2.83 -0.02
CA ASP A 257 -19.92 3.48 0.69
C ASP A 257 -20.73 2.45 1.51
N GLU A 258 -21.06 1.30 0.93
CA GLU A 258 -21.80 0.24 1.62
C GLU A 258 -21.07 -0.27 2.88
N LEU A 259 -19.75 -0.47 2.79
CA LEU A 259 -19.00 -1.11 3.86
C LEU A 259 -18.61 -0.15 5.00
N ILE A 260 -18.51 1.16 4.74
CA ILE A 260 -18.22 2.15 5.80
C ILE A 260 -19.46 2.59 6.58
N ILE A 261 -20.68 2.46 6.01
CA ILE A 261 -21.93 2.88 6.67
C ILE A 261 -22.44 1.81 7.66
N LYS A 262 -22.02 0.56 7.52
CA LYS A 262 -22.52 -0.58 8.32
C LYS A 262 -21.95 -0.70 9.74
N LYS A 263 -21.27 0.36 10.25
CA LYS A 263 -20.77 0.39 11.64
C LYS A 263 -21.65 1.21 12.58
#